data_51fba49c42eaaf1fa29f21df4dd02f41
#
_entry.id   51fba49c42eaaf1fa29f21df4dd02f41
#
_cell.length_a   1.000
_cell.length_b   1.000
_cell.length_c   1.000
_cell.angle_alpha   90.00
_cell.angle_beta   90.00
_cell.angle_gamma   90.00
#
_symmetry.space_group_name_H-M   'P 1'
#
loop_
_entity.id
_entity.type
_entity.pdbx_description
1 polymer ?
#
loop_
_entity_poly.entity_id
_entity_poly.type
_entity_poly.pdbx_seq_one_letter_code
_entity_poly.pdbx_strand_id
1 'polypeptide(L)'
;MKDFIRLVLVFFFAISINCKGEDVPIKGWIILSDNMDNAITTIKAAKDYKINHLQLSHQIIHNLMEVKSESVRNQVRDLTRLAHQEGIEEVLVWDHSFYALDYYPAQFKTGPRGTLNMDNPAFWEWFKQDYRGMLDLIPEIDGLVLTFIETGAYAEKQYSNRLKTNEEKLAAVVDAVADVVINERGKKLYIRTFAYSKEEYANTVGCINHIKNDKVILMMKETPHDFFLTHPNDPFIGKINKPTIVEFDTGNEYNGQGVIANTWPEYVTKRWTDFIKRPNVIGYVARTDRYGTTKLVDSANEILLYALKRSTENPEILPDQIYDCLLYTSPSPRDR
;
A
#
# COMPACT_ATOMS: atom_id res chain seq x y z
N MET A 1 66.43 20.51 -0.30
CA MET A 1 65.04 20.60 -0.81
C MET A 1 64.37 19.30 -0.40
N LYS A 2 63.53 19.39 0.60
CA LYS A 2 62.82 18.22 1.16
C LYS A 2 61.37 18.29 0.72
N ASP A 3 60.99 17.35 -0.12
CA ASP A 3 59.65 17.21 -0.61
C ASP A 3 58.73 16.62 0.49
N PHE A 4 57.72 17.38 0.86
CA PHE A 4 56.72 17.00 1.85
C PHE A 4 55.57 16.33 1.11
N ILE A 5 55.50 15.01 1.11
CA ILE A 5 54.37 14.25 0.63
C ILE A 5 53.28 14.28 1.71
N ARG A 6 52.19 15.02 1.50
CA ARG A 6 51.01 14.97 2.34
C ARG A 6 50.14 13.78 1.90
N LEU A 7 50.13 12.75 2.72
CA LEU A 7 49.24 11.62 2.65
C LEU A 7 47.84 12.07 3.18
N VAL A 8 46.88 12.23 2.29
CA VAL A 8 45.48 12.48 2.68
C VAL A 8 44.82 11.10 2.92
N LEU A 9 44.70 10.72 4.18
CA LEU A 9 43.88 9.59 4.60
C LEU A 9 42.39 9.99 4.53
N VAL A 10 41.70 9.52 3.51
CA VAL A 10 40.22 9.59 3.43
C VAL A 10 39.69 8.44 4.28
N PHE A 11 39.23 8.75 5.48
CA PHE A 11 38.44 7.82 6.29
C PHE A 11 37.04 7.72 5.67
N PHE A 12 36.75 6.66 4.95
CA PHE A 12 35.39 6.21 4.71
C PHE A 12 34.83 5.68 6.03
N PHE A 13 34.07 6.52 6.73
CA PHE A 13 33.16 6.02 7.75
C PHE A 13 32.02 5.30 7.01
N ALA A 14 32.12 3.99 6.89
CA ALA A 14 30.97 3.13 6.65
C ALA A 14 30.09 3.25 7.92
N ILE A 15 29.10 4.14 7.87
CA ILE A 15 28.02 4.14 8.86
C ILE A 15 27.26 2.86 8.59
N SER A 16 27.59 1.79 9.32
CA SER A 16 26.70 0.65 9.48
C SER A 16 25.50 1.19 10.25
N ILE A 17 24.44 1.53 9.53
CA ILE A 17 23.13 1.77 10.13
C ILE A 17 22.70 0.39 10.66
N ASN A 18 23.02 0.11 11.91
CA ASN A 18 22.36 -0.91 12.68
C ASN A 18 20.92 -0.42 12.89
N CYS A 19 20.02 -0.73 11.99
CA CYS A 19 18.60 -0.60 12.22
C CYS A 19 18.22 -1.49 13.40
N LYS A 20 18.21 -0.91 14.61
CA LYS A 20 17.45 -1.48 15.71
C LYS A 20 15.99 -1.42 15.30
N GLY A 21 15.24 -2.51 15.47
CA GLY A 21 13.87 -2.64 15.02
C GLY A 21 12.84 -1.60 15.51
N GLU A 22 13.26 -0.60 16.28
CA GLU A 22 12.38 0.49 16.77
C GLU A 22 12.08 1.57 15.72
N ASP A 23 12.83 1.65 14.62
CA ASP A 23 12.79 2.77 13.67
C ASP A 23 12.13 2.47 12.33
N VAL A 24 11.14 1.58 12.26
CA VAL A 24 10.32 1.42 11.06
C VAL A 24 9.32 2.57 10.98
N PRO A 25 9.45 3.50 9.99
CA PRO A 25 8.64 4.70 9.94
C PRO A 25 7.15 4.43 9.77
N ILE A 26 6.79 3.41 8.96
CA ILE A 26 5.40 3.10 8.61
C ILE A 26 5.00 1.74 9.18
N LYS A 27 4.00 1.76 10.05
CA LYS A 27 3.31 0.58 10.59
C LYS A 27 1.84 0.74 10.25
N GLY A 28 1.38 -0.04 9.28
CA GLY A 28 0.08 0.22 8.68
C GLY A 28 -0.88 -0.95 8.74
N TRP A 29 -2.17 -0.61 8.68
CA TRP A 29 -3.27 -1.53 8.51
C TRP A 29 -4.10 -1.19 7.28
N ILE A 30 -4.75 -2.21 6.69
CA ILE A 30 -5.68 -2.09 5.58
C ILE A 30 -7.02 -2.65 6.03
N ILE A 31 -8.08 -1.85 5.92
CA ILE A 31 -9.47 -2.28 6.11
C ILE A 31 -10.10 -2.43 4.71
N LEU A 32 -10.60 -3.63 4.42
CA LEU A 32 -11.18 -3.97 3.12
C LEU A 32 -12.72 -3.97 3.14
N SER A 33 -13.31 -4.32 4.28
CA SER A 33 -14.75 -4.52 4.44
C SER A 33 -15.47 -3.21 4.77
N ASP A 34 -16.68 -3.06 4.24
CA ASP A 34 -17.61 -1.97 4.53
C ASP A 34 -18.39 -2.16 5.85
N ASN A 35 -18.09 -3.20 6.62
CA ASN A 35 -18.68 -3.40 7.95
C ASN A 35 -18.14 -2.32 8.92
N MET A 36 -18.96 -1.30 9.17
CA MET A 36 -18.56 -0.15 9.98
C MET A 36 -18.20 -0.52 11.41
N ASP A 37 -18.90 -1.46 12.06
CA ASP A 37 -18.60 -1.86 13.44
C ASP A 37 -17.22 -2.53 13.53
N ASN A 38 -16.89 -3.38 12.54
CA ASN A 38 -15.57 -4.00 12.45
C ASN A 38 -14.48 -2.94 12.18
N ALA A 39 -14.74 -2.01 11.24
CA ALA A 39 -13.80 -0.93 10.94
C ALA A 39 -13.52 -0.04 12.16
N ILE A 40 -14.56 0.36 12.89
CA ILE A 40 -14.44 1.16 14.12
C ILE A 40 -13.65 0.40 15.19
N THR A 41 -13.95 -0.88 15.40
CA THR A 41 -13.22 -1.72 16.36
C THR A 41 -11.74 -1.82 16.00
N THR A 42 -11.44 -2.06 14.72
CA THR A 42 -10.08 -2.14 14.21
C THR A 42 -9.31 -0.82 14.40
N ILE A 43 -9.92 0.31 14.04
CA ILE A 43 -9.29 1.63 14.21
C ILE A 43 -8.98 1.91 15.69
N LYS A 44 -9.89 1.60 16.60
CA LYS A 44 -9.67 1.81 18.04
C LYS A 44 -8.56 0.93 18.62
N ALA A 45 -8.38 -0.28 18.10
CA ALA A 45 -7.30 -1.17 18.51
C ALA A 45 -5.92 -0.75 17.95
N ALA A 46 -5.87 0.09 16.92
CA ALA A 46 -4.64 0.46 16.22
C ALA A 46 -3.55 1.03 17.14
N LYS A 47 -3.95 1.78 18.18
CA LYS A 47 -3.04 2.36 19.18
C LYS A 47 -2.23 1.30 19.92
N ASP A 48 -2.84 0.17 20.28
CA ASP A 48 -2.17 -0.92 21.01
C ASP A 48 -1.11 -1.60 20.15
N TYR A 49 -1.22 -1.46 18.83
CA TYR A 49 -0.29 -1.96 17.83
C TYR A 49 0.70 -0.91 17.32
N LYS A 50 0.62 0.33 17.84
CA LYS A 50 1.45 1.48 17.39
C LYS A 50 1.30 1.74 15.88
N ILE A 51 0.09 1.57 15.37
CA ILE A 51 -0.23 1.82 13.96
C ILE A 51 -0.31 3.34 13.73
N ASN A 52 0.40 3.81 12.73
CA ASN A 52 0.43 5.22 12.33
C ASN A 52 -0.04 5.46 10.88
N HIS A 53 -0.41 4.38 10.17
CA HIS A 53 -0.83 4.41 8.79
C HIS A 53 -2.06 3.51 8.59
N LEU A 54 -3.11 4.01 7.97
CA LEU A 54 -4.34 3.28 7.67
C LEU A 54 -4.69 3.41 6.19
N GLN A 55 -5.14 2.32 5.59
CA GLN A 55 -5.68 2.33 4.24
C GLN A 55 -7.12 1.83 4.25
N LEU A 56 -8.01 2.57 3.58
CA LEU A 56 -9.41 2.20 3.33
C LEU A 56 -9.51 1.70 1.88
N SER A 57 -10.08 0.52 1.68
CA SER A 57 -9.96 -0.17 0.40
C SER A 57 -11.18 -1.05 0.08
N HIS A 58 -11.21 -1.64 -1.08
CA HIS A 58 -12.17 -2.65 -1.60
C HIS A 58 -13.65 -2.29 -1.39
N GLN A 59 -14.31 -2.83 -0.35
CA GLN A 59 -15.75 -2.63 -0.14
C GLN A 59 -16.07 -1.24 0.44
N ILE A 60 -15.10 -0.58 1.09
CA ILE A 60 -15.27 0.80 1.55
C ILE A 60 -15.19 1.75 0.37
N ILE A 61 -14.13 1.60 -0.42
CA ILE A 61 -13.88 2.37 -1.63
C ILE A 61 -12.96 1.58 -2.57
N HIS A 62 -13.45 1.28 -3.76
CA HIS A 62 -12.67 0.59 -4.78
C HIS A 62 -12.03 1.58 -5.75
N ASN A 63 -12.81 2.52 -6.24
CA ASN A 63 -12.36 3.58 -7.13
C ASN A 63 -12.58 4.95 -6.49
N LEU A 64 -11.61 5.85 -6.63
CA LEU A 64 -11.73 7.19 -6.04
C LEU A 64 -12.99 7.92 -6.53
N MET A 65 -13.45 7.66 -7.77
CA MET A 65 -14.68 8.27 -8.30
C MET A 65 -15.93 7.99 -7.46
N GLU A 66 -15.93 6.95 -6.64
CA GLU A 66 -17.07 6.57 -5.80
C GLU A 66 -17.37 7.61 -4.70
N VAL A 67 -16.39 8.48 -4.35
CA VAL A 67 -16.61 9.60 -3.42
C VAL A 67 -17.61 10.64 -3.96
N LYS A 68 -17.96 10.58 -5.25
CA LYS A 68 -19.04 11.38 -5.83
C LYS A 68 -20.41 10.96 -5.26
N SER A 69 -20.53 9.70 -4.80
CA SER A 69 -21.66 9.24 -3.99
C SER A 69 -21.55 9.81 -2.56
N GLU A 70 -22.65 10.38 -2.06
CA GLU A 70 -22.68 10.94 -0.71
C GLU A 70 -22.47 9.88 0.37
N SER A 71 -23.00 8.69 0.18
CA SER A 71 -22.85 7.58 1.14
C SER A 71 -21.39 7.17 1.29
N VAL A 72 -20.71 6.87 0.18
CA VAL A 72 -19.27 6.46 0.20
C VAL A 72 -18.39 7.59 0.76
N ARG A 73 -18.65 8.83 0.30
CA ARG A 73 -17.94 10.00 0.78
C ARG A 73 -18.03 10.18 2.30
N ASN A 74 -19.25 10.08 2.85
CA ASN A 74 -19.46 10.23 4.28
C ASN A 74 -18.79 9.11 5.06
N GLN A 75 -18.90 7.86 4.60
CA GLN A 75 -18.23 6.71 5.21
C GLN A 75 -16.71 6.89 5.25
N VAL A 76 -16.09 7.27 4.14
CA VAL A 76 -14.64 7.54 4.07
C VAL A 76 -14.24 8.66 5.03
N ARG A 77 -14.99 9.77 5.05
CA ARG A 77 -14.70 10.92 5.93
C ARG A 77 -14.84 10.57 7.40
N ASP A 78 -15.88 9.81 7.77
CA ASP A 78 -16.12 9.43 9.17
C ASP A 78 -15.04 8.48 9.68
N LEU A 79 -14.64 7.47 8.88
CA LEU A 79 -13.53 6.59 9.23
C LEU A 79 -12.18 7.32 9.29
N THR A 80 -11.92 8.25 8.37
CA THR A 80 -10.71 9.07 8.38
C THR A 80 -10.62 9.93 9.64
N ARG A 81 -11.71 10.61 10.00
CA ARG A 81 -11.76 11.44 11.22
C ARG A 81 -11.57 10.61 12.48
N LEU A 82 -12.23 9.45 12.55
CA LEU A 82 -12.02 8.52 13.66
C LEU A 82 -10.57 8.08 13.77
N ALA A 83 -9.95 7.70 12.67
CA ALA A 83 -8.55 7.27 12.65
C ALA A 83 -7.60 8.36 13.17
N HIS A 84 -7.80 9.61 12.73
CA HIS A 84 -7.02 10.74 13.25
C HIS A 84 -7.28 10.99 14.74
N GLN A 85 -8.52 10.85 15.22
CA GLN A 85 -8.87 10.98 16.65
C GLN A 85 -8.19 9.90 17.51
N GLU A 86 -8.01 8.69 16.97
CA GLU A 86 -7.30 7.60 17.65
C GLU A 86 -5.78 7.68 17.49
N GLY A 87 -5.27 8.74 16.84
CA GLY A 87 -3.83 9.03 16.72
C GLY A 87 -3.13 8.41 15.52
N ILE A 88 -3.87 7.91 14.53
CA ILE A 88 -3.30 7.47 13.25
C ILE A 88 -2.95 8.71 12.43
N GLU A 89 -1.69 8.83 12.05
CA GLU A 89 -1.13 10.03 11.43
C GLU A 89 -1.43 10.14 9.94
N GLU A 90 -1.61 9.00 9.26
CA GLU A 90 -1.75 8.92 7.82
C GLU A 90 -2.89 7.98 7.42
N VAL A 91 -3.93 8.53 6.76
CA VAL A 91 -5.08 7.77 6.28
C VAL A 91 -5.20 7.93 4.76
N LEU A 92 -5.16 6.81 4.05
CA LEU A 92 -5.22 6.75 2.59
C LEU A 92 -6.46 6.01 2.12
N VAL A 93 -6.89 6.34 0.91
CA VAL A 93 -7.90 5.55 0.19
C VAL A 93 -7.29 4.93 -1.06
N TRP A 94 -7.83 3.78 -1.45
CA TRP A 94 -7.40 3.10 -2.67
C TRP A 94 -8.09 3.68 -3.89
N ASP A 95 -7.40 3.58 -5.03
CA ASP A 95 -7.92 3.94 -6.34
C ASP A 95 -7.42 2.96 -7.40
N HIS A 96 -8.36 2.24 -8.04
CA HIS A 96 -8.08 1.39 -9.20
C HIS A 96 -8.19 2.26 -10.45
N SER A 97 -7.13 2.98 -10.75
CA SER A 97 -7.08 3.98 -11.80
C SER A 97 -7.39 3.40 -13.20
N PHE A 98 -7.87 4.25 -14.07
CA PHE A 98 -8.41 3.94 -15.38
C PHE A 98 -9.72 3.15 -15.29
N TYR A 99 -10.74 3.84 -14.81
CA TYR A 99 -12.11 3.34 -14.69
C TYR A 99 -12.68 2.85 -16.01
N ALA A 100 -13.89 2.26 -16.00
CA ALA A 100 -14.54 1.80 -17.21
C ALA A 100 -14.64 2.93 -18.26
N LEU A 101 -14.54 2.57 -19.56
CA LEU A 101 -14.44 3.56 -20.64
C LEU A 101 -15.65 4.50 -20.74
N ASP A 102 -16.83 4.08 -20.27
CA ASP A 102 -18.04 4.91 -20.25
C ASP A 102 -17.95 6.08 -19.29
N TYR A 103 -17.11 5.99 -18.26
CA TYR A 103 -16.83 7.09 -17.34
C TYR A 103 -16.18 8.30 -18.04
N TYR A 104 -15.37 8.07 -19.06
CA TYR A 104 -14.63 9.13 -19.73
C TYR A 104 -15.47 9.83 -20.80
N PRO A 105 -15.36 11.16 -20.97
CA PRO A 105 -16.01 11.90 -22.02
C PRO A 105 -15.69 11.36 -23.41
N ALA A 106 -16.72 11.30 -24.29
CA ALA A 106 -16.59 10.73 -25.64
C ALA A 106 -15.50 11.42 -26.49
N GLN A 107 -15.27 12.70 -26.27
CA GLN A 107 -14.26 13.51 -26.97
C GLN A 107 -12.83 13.03 -26.78
N PHE A 108 -12.55 12.23 -25.75
CA PHE A 108 -11.24 11.64 -25.49
C PHE A 108 -11.06 10.22 -26.02
N LYS A 109 -12.18 9.59 -26.44
CA LYS A 109 -12.20 8.23 -26.98
C LYS A 109 -11.95 8.21 -28.49
N THR A 110 -10.89 8.89 -28.93
CA THR A 110 -10.52 9.06 -30.35
C THR A 110 -9.46 8.08 -30.85
N GLY A 111 -9.03 7.17 -29.99
CA GLY A 111 -8.13 6.09 -30.36
C GLY A 111 -8.84 4.96 -31.13
N PRO A 112 -8.09 4.03 -31.72
CA PRO A 112 -8.67 2.89 -32.42
C PRO A 112 -9.67 2.11 -31.54
N ARG A 113 -10.81 1.73 -32.10
CA ARG A 113 -11.90 1.01 -31.40
C ARG A 113 -12.48 1.76 -30.21
N GLY A 114 -12.40 3.10 -30.20
CA GLY A 114 -12.95 3.91 -29.12
C GLY A 114 -12.11 3.92 -27.84
N THR A 115 -10.82 3.57 -27.92
CA THR A 115 -9.89 3.72 -26.80
C THR A 115 -9.58 5.18 -26.52
N LEU A 116 -9.17 5.47 -25.27
CA LEU A 116 -8.69 6.81 -24.90
C LEU A 116 -7.43 7.14 -25.68
N ASN A 117 -7.34 8.40 -26.11
CA ASN A 117 -6.15 8.92 -26.78
C ASN A 117 -5.24 9.61 -25.76
N MET A 118 -4.24 8.88 -25.27
CA MET A 118 -3.28 9.38 -24.29
C MET A 118 -2.29 10.42 -24.88
N ASP A 119 -2.28 10.62 -26.21
CA ASP A 119 -1.49 11.68 -26.82
C ASP A 119 -2.21 13.05 -26.78
N ASN A 120 -3.49 13.09 -26.41
CA ASN A 120 -4.27 14.31 -26.32
C ASN A 120 -3.97 15.05 -24.99
N PRO A 121 -3.36 16.24 -25.01
CA PRO A 121 -3.09 16.99 -23.79
C PRO A 121 -4.34 17.37 -23.00
N ALA A 122 -5.47 17.61 -23.70
CA ALA A 122 -6.72 17.96 -23.07
C ALA A 122 -7.31 16.79 -22.26
N PHE A 123 -7.01 15.53 -22.62
CA PHE A 123 -7.36 14.36 -21.81
C PHE A 123 -6.66 14.41 -20.44
N TRP A 124 -5.35 14.67 -20.43
CA TRP A 124 -4.60 14.72 -19.18
C TRP A 124 -5.01 15.88 -18.28
N GLU A 125 -5.36 17.03 -18.87
CA GLU A 125 -5.86 18.16 -18.07
C GLU A 125 -7.24 17.84 -17.48
N TRP A 126 -8.15 17.23 -18.24
CA TRP A 126 -9.42 16.77 -17.74
C TRP A 126 -9.23 15.70 -16.63
N PHE A 127 -8.34 14.74 -16.84
CA PHE A 127 -8.01 13.69 -15.90
C PHE A 127 -7.54 14.28 -14.56
N LYS A 128 -6.59 15.19 -14.61
CA LYS A 128 -6.12 15.89 -13.41
C LYS A 128 -7.22 16.72 -12.74
N GLN A 129 -8.06 17.40 -13.52
CA GLN A 129 -9.17 18.18 -12.97
C GLN A 129 -10.20 17.30 -12.26
N ASP A 130 -10.44 16.10 -12.77
CA ASP A 130 -11.33 15.12 -12.13
C ASP A 130 -10.76 14.64 -10.78
N TYR A 131 -9.46 14.35 -10.71
CA TYR A 131 -8.79 14.04 -9.43
C TYR A 131 -8.86 15.22 -8.45
N ARG A 132 -8.67 16.45 -8.89
CA ARG A 132 -8.85 17.65 -8.03
C ARG A 132 -10.24 17.67 -7.42
N GLY A 133 -11.26 17.48 -8.26
CA GLY A 133 -12.66 17.47 -7.80
C GLY A 133 -12.99 16.36 -6.81
N MET A 134 -12.44 15.16 -7.03
CA MET A 134 -12.64 14.03 -6.11
C MET A 134 -11.94 14.26 -4.76
N LEU A 135 -10.71 14.78 -4.77
CA LEU A 135 -9.98 15.10 -3.55
C LEU A 135 -10.60 16.26 -2.76
N ASP A 136 -11.26 17.21 -3.42
CA ASP A 136 -12.01 18.29 -2.76
C ASP A 136 -13.23 17.77 -1.98
N LEU A 137 -13.75 16.60 -2.36
CA LEU A 137 -14.87 15.95 -1.65
C LEU A 137 -14.43 15.24 -0.37
N ILE A 138 -13.17 14.84 -0.26
CA ILE A 138 -12.60 14.13 0.90
C ILE A 138 -11.26 14.77 1.33
N PRO A 139 -11.27 16.04 1.72
CA PRO A 139 -10.04 16.77 2.04
C PRO A 139 -9.28 16.21 3.25
N GLU A 140 -9.95 15.43 4.09
CA GLU A 140 -9.40 14.86 5.32
C GLU A 140 -8.36 13.75 5.11
N ILE A 141 -8.39 13.05 3.98
CA ILE A 141 -7.42 11.96 3.72
C ILE A 141 -6.02 12.52 3.51
N ASP A 142 -5.00 11.71 3.78
CA ASP A 142 -3.59 12.11 3.66
C ASP A 142 -2.94 11.64 2.36
N GLY A 143 -3.60 10.75 1.60
CA GLY A 143 -3.08 10.29 0.33
C GLY A 143 -3.92 9.24 -0.36
N LEU A 144 -3.32 8.69 -1.43
CA LEU A 144 -3.90 7.64 -2.25
C LEU A 144 -2.97 6.43 -2.36
N VAL A 145 -3.57 5.25 -2.50
CA VAL A 145 -2.91 4.03 -2.99
C VAL A 145 -3.43 3.76 -4.40
N LEU A 146 -2.59 3.95 -5.40
CA LEU A 146 -2.92 3.73 -6.80
C LEU A 146 -2.58 2.30 -7.19
N THR A 147 -3.52 1.59 -7.81
CA THR A 147 -3.35 0.25 -8.37
C THR A 147 -3.81 0.21 -9.82
N PHE A 148 -3.24 -0.70 -10.63
CA PHE A 148 -3.41 -0.72 -12.08
C PHE A 148 -4.20 -1.91 -12.60
N ILE A 149 -4.54 -2.84 -11.74
CA ILE A 149 -5.36 -4.01 -12.09
C ILE A 149 -6.71 -3.92 -11.37
N GLU A 150 -7.60 -4.82 -11.71
CA GLU A 150 -9.00 -4.76 -11.25
C GLU A 150 -9.69 -3.46 -11.69
N THR A 151 -9.19 -2.86 -12.78
CA THR A 151 -9.70 -1.62 -13.38
C THR A 151 -10.61 -1.91 -14.56
N GLY A 152 -11.39 -0.90 -14.99
CA GLY A 152 -12.29 -1.07 -16.13
C GLY A 152 -11.61 -0.97 -17.49
N ALA A 153 -10.64 -0.09 -17.66
CA ALA A 153 -10.12 0.28 -18.98
C ALA A 153 -8.67 -0.14 -19.26
N TYR A 154 -7.85 -0.38 -18.24
CA TYR A 154 -6.42 -0.67 -18.35
C TYR A 154 -5.64 0.38 -19.18
N ALA A 155 -4.72 1.08 -18.56
CA ALA A 155 -3.90 2.12 -19.22
C ALA A 155 -3.10 1.56 -20.40
N GLU A 156 -2.59 0.34 -20.28
CA GLU A 156 -1.80 -0.35 -21.30
C GLU A 156 -2.57 -0.59 -22.60
N LYS A 157 -3.90 -0.76 -22.50
CA LYS A 157 -4.78 -0.99 -23.66
C LYS A 157 -5.18 0.30 -24.37
N GLN A 158 -4.86 1.46 -23.81
CA GLN A 158 -5.22 2.74 -24.40
C GLN A 158 -4.25 3.15 -25.52
N TYR A 159 -4.74 3.99 -26.43
CA TYR A 159 -3.97 4.42 -27.60
C TYR A 159 -2.96 5.52 -27.24
N SER A 160 -1.73 5.33 -27.72
CA SER A 160 -0.73 6.37 -27.79
C SER A 160 0.30 6.06 -28.90
N ASN A 161 0.71 7.11 -29.60
CA ASN A 161 1.87 7.06 -30.51
C ASN A 161 3.16 7.52 -29.80
N ARG A 162 3.05 8.24 -28.69
CA ARG A 162 4.19 8.80 -27.96
C ARG A 162 4.69 7.82 -26.91
N LEU A 163 3.77 7.27 -26.11
CA LEU A 163 4.06 6.26 -25.10
C LEU A 163 4.12 4.88 -25.79
N LYS A 164 5.33 4.39 -26.00
CA LYS A 164 5.59 3.21 -26.83
C LYS A 164 5.43 1.90 -26.09
N THR A 165 5.64 1.90 -24.78
CA THR A 165 5.60 0.71 -23.95
C THR A 165 4.47 0.78 -22.92
N ASN A 166 4.11 -0.36 -22.33
CA ASN A 166 3.11 -0.43 -21.27
C ASN A 166 3.61 0.32 -20.02
N GLU A 167 4.89 0.20 -19.72
CA GLU A 167 5.55 0.86 -18.60
C GLU A 167 5.45 2.39 -18.72
N GLU A 168 5.69 2.93 -19.92
CA GLU A 168 5.55 4.38 -20.17
C GLU A 168 4.11 4.86 -19.99
N LYS A 169 3.11 4.06 -20.40
CA LYS A 169 1.69 4.41 -20.22
C LYS A 169 1.30 4.40 -18.74
N LEU A 170 1.71 3.38 -17.99
CA LEU A 170 1.47 3.30 -16.55
C LEU A 170 2.15 4.47 -15.83
N ALA A 171 3.42 4.76 -16.15
CA ALA A 171 4.14 5.88 -15.56
C ALA A 171 3.47 7.24 -15.87
N ALA A 172 2.91 7.42 -17.06
CA ALA A 172 2.19 8.64 -17.41
C ALA A 172 0.93 8.84 -16.54
N VAL A 173 0.22 7.76 -16.19
CA VAL A 173 -0.90 7.80 -15.24
C VAL A 173 -0.42 8.23 -13.87
N VAL A 174 0.66 7.57 -13.38
CA VAL A 174 1.25 7.90 -12.07
C VAL A 174 1.68 9.36 -12.01
N ASP A 175 2.39 9.84 -13.03
CA ASP A 175 2.86 11.23 -13.07
C ASP A 175 1.69 12.22 -13.05
N ALA A 176 0.60 11.94 -13.79
CA ALA A 176 -0.60 12.79 -13.80
C ALA A 176 -1.30 12.83 -12.44
N VAL A 177 -1.40 11.69 -11.75
CA VAL A 177 -1.96 11.61 -10.39
C VAL A 177 -1.03 12.29 -9.38
N ALA A 178 0.29 12.06 -9.50
CA ALA A 178 1.30 12.67 -8.63
C ALA A 178 1.33 14.20 -8.73
N ASP A 179 1.09 14.74 -9.92
CA ASP A 179 0.97 16.20 -10.10
C ASP A 179 -0.11 16.78 -9.18
N VAL A 180 -1.28 16.14 -9.13
CA VAL A 180 -2.38 16.60 -8.29
C VAL A 180 -2.16 16.26 -6.82
N VAL A 181 -1.90 14.97 -6.52
CA VAL A 181 -1.85 14.47 -5.14
C VAL A 181 -0.64 15.03 -4.38
N ILE A 182 0.54 14.95 -5.00
CA ILE A 182 1.80 15.32 -4.34
C ILE A 182 2.11 16.80 -4.55
N ASN A 183 2.14 17.24 -5.82
CA ASN A 183 2.68 18.57 -6.12
C ASN A 183 1.69 19.68 -5.78
N GLU A 184 0.38 19.49 -6.04
CA GLU A 184 -0.63 20.52 -5.76
C GLU A 184 -1.20 20.41 -4.33
N ARG A 185 -1.44 19.20 -3.83
CA ARG A 185 -2.13 18.99 -2.55
C ARG A 185 -1.21 18.65 -1.38
N GLY A 186 0.09 18.36 -1.64
CA GLY A 186 1.04 17.98 -0.60
C GLY A 186 0.72 16.66 0.10
N LYS A 187 -0.12 15.82 -0.53
CA LYS A 187 -0.54 14.53 0.00
C LYS A 187 0.40 13.40 -0.46
N LYS A 188 0.24 12.21 0.11
CA LYS A 188 1.06 11.03 -0.22
C LYS A 188 0.47 10.26 -1.40
N LEU A 189 1.34 9.66 -2.22
CA LEU A 189 0.95 8.74 -3.28
C LEU A 189 1.76 7.46 -3.18
N TYR A 190 1.05 6.35 -2.98
CA TYR A 190 1.61 5.01 -3.00
C TYR A 190 1.20 4.31 -4.29
N ILE A 191 2.11 3.52 -4.87
CA ILE A 191 1.83 2.70 -6.05
C ILE A 191 1.90 1.25 -5.64
N ARG A 192 0.81 0.54 -5.83
CA ARG A 192 0.73 -0.88 -5.57
C ARG A 192 1.12 -1.69 -6.80
N THR A 193 2.10 -2.59 -6.66
CA THR A 193 2.67 -3.35 -7.78
C THR A 193 1.99 -4.70 -8.04
N PHE A 194 0.80 -4.93 -7.51
CA PHE A 194 0.07 -6.18 -7.74
C PHE A 194 -0.25 -6.40 -9.23
N ALA A 195 -0.19 -7.68 -9.66
CA ALA A 195 -0.54 -8.11 -11.01
C ALA A 195 -0.98 -9.59 -11.03
N TYR A 196 -1.79 -9.97 -12.03
CA TYR A 196 -2.27 -11.35 -12.22
C TYR A 196 -1.35 -12.20 -13.07
N SER A 197 -0.46 -11.60 -13.84
CA SER A 197 0.47 -12.30 -14.72
C SER A 197 1.89 -11.78 -14.56
N LYS A 198 2.87 -12.59 -15.03
CA LYS A 198 4.28 -12.17 -15.04
C LYS A 198 4.51 -10.94 -15.92
N GLU A 199 3.75 -10.82 -17.02
CA GLU A 199 3.87 -9.68 -17.93
C GLU A 199 3.34 -8.40 -17.27
N GLU A 200 2.13 -8.44 -16.69
CA GLU A 200 1.57 -7.30 -15.96
C GLU A 200 2.49 -6.89 -14.79
N TYR A 201 3.03 -7.87 -14.06
CA TYR A 201 3.98 -7.59 -12.99
C TYR A 201 5.24 -6.91 -13.50
N ALA A 202 5.80 -7.39 -14.61
CA ALA A 202 6.97 -6.79 -15.25
C ALA A 202 6.68 -5.35 -15.70
N ASN A 203 5.51 -5.10 -16.31
CA ASN A 203 5.07 -3.75 -16.70
C ASN A 203 4.92 -2.82 -15.49
N THR A 204 4.27 -3.30 -14.41
CA THR A 204 4.03 -2.50 -13.21
C THR A 204 5.34 -2.18 -12.48
N VAL A 205 6.26 -3.15 -12.35
CA VAL A 205 7.57 -2.91 -11.76
C VAL A 205 8.44 -2.06 -12.69
N GLY A 206 8.39 -2.33 -14.00
CA GLY A 206 9.16 -1.59 -15.03
C GLY A 206 8.74 -0.12 -15.11
N CYS A 207 7.46 0.20 -14.90
CA CYS A 207 6.98 1.59 -14.98
C CYS A 207 7.66 2.51 -13.96
N ILE A 208 8.15 1.95 -12.84
CA ILE A 208 8.81 2.72 -11.77
C ILE A 208 10.04 3.48 -12.30
N ASN A 209 10.73 2.92 -13.29
CA ASN A 209 11.89 3.57 -13.91
C ASN A 209 11.53 4.78 -14.79
N HIS A 210 10.26 4.90 -15.18
CA HIS A 210 9.74 5.99 -16.01
C HIS A 210 9.00 7.07 -15.20
N ILE A 211 8.73 6.83 -13.90
CA ILE A 211 8.06 7.78 -13.02
C ILE A 211 9.01 8.93 -12.69
N LYS A 212 8.55 10.16 -12.94
CA LYS A 212 9.33 11.39 -12.77
C LYS A 212 9.30 11.92 -11.33
N ASN A 213 8.22 11.67 -10.60
CA ASN A 213 8.07 12.16 -9.24
C ASN A 213 8.82 11.25 -8.24
N ASP A 214 9.86 11.80 -7.60
CA ASP A 214 10.69 11.03 -6.66
C ASP A 214 10.03 10.78 -5.30
N LYS A 215 8.93 11.49 -4.98
CA LYS A 215 8.21 11.34 -3.72
C LYS A 215 7.18 10.21 -3.71
N VAL A 216 7.00 9.53 -4.86
CA VAL A 216 6.15 8.35 -4.95
C VAL A 216 6.74 7.22 -4.12
N ILE A 217 5.91 6.56 -3.32
CA ILE A 217 6.26 5.43 -2.46
C ILE A 217 5.71 4.14 -3.10
N LEU A 218 6.45 3.05 -3.00
CA LEU A 218 5.99 1.77 -3.49
C LEU A 218 5.27 0.99 -2.38
N MET A 219 4.21 0.30 -2.76
CA MET A 219 3.55 -0.71 -1.95
C MET A 219 3.62 -2.03 -2.69
N MET A 220 4.41 -2.95 -2.19
CA MET A 220 4.66 -4.23 -2.83
C MET A 220 4.10 -5.37 -1.97
N LYS A 221 3.40 -6.31 -2.61
CA LYS A 221 2.97 -7.53 -1.90
C LYS A 221 4.20 -8.30 -1.42
N GLU A 222 4.05 -8.99 -0.30
CA GLU A 222 5.08 -9.89 0.24
C GLU A 222 5.50 -11.01 -0.74
N THR A 223 4.65 -11.30 -1.72
CA THR A 223 4.83 -12.31 -2.77
C THR A 223 4.81 -11.64 -4.15
N PRO A 224 5.49 -12.22 -5.17
CA PRO A 224 5.60 -11.62 -6.51
C PRO A 224 4.31 -11.71 -7.34
N HIS A 225 3.26 -12.33 -6.82
CA HIS A 225 1.97 -12.51 -7.48
C HIS A 225 0.87 -12.31 -6.42
N ASP A 226 -0.11 -13.21 -6.37
CA ASP A 226 -1.11 -13.19 -5.32
C ASP A 226 -0.63 -13.92 -4.06
N PHE A 227 -1.36 -13.79 -2.96
CA PHE A 227 -0.96 -14.22 -1.60
C PHE A 227 -1.00 -15.73 -1.37
N PHE A 228 -0.55 -16.54 -2.34
CA PHE A 228 -0.41 -17.97 -2.12
C PHE A 228 0.77 -18.26 -1.21
N LEU A 229 0.56 -19.03 -0.15
CA LEU A 229 1.58 -19.36 0.85
C LEU A 229 2.84 -20.03 0.27
N THR A 230 2.69 -20.72 -0.86
CA THR A 230 3.79 -21.40 -1.55
C THR A 230 4.68 -20.46 -2.36
N HIS A 231 4.28 -19.19 -2.53
CA HIS A 231 5.08 -18.23 -3.27
C HIS A 231 6.27 -17.76 -2.41
N PRO A 232 7.44 -17.53 -3.04
CA PRO A 232 8.59 -16.98 -2.35
C PRO A 232 8.35 -15.52 -1.96
N ASN A 233 9.26 -14.95 -1.17
CA ASN A 233 9.34 -13.51 -0.96
C ASN A 233 9.49 -12.79 -2.30
N ASP A 234 8.81 -11.65 -2.45
CA ASP A 234 8.96 -10.83 -3.65
C ASP A 234 10.43 -10.44 -3.85
N PRO A 235 11.02 -10.80 -5.01
CA PRO A 235 12.45 -10.61 -5.25
C PRO A 235 12.82 -9.15 -5.55
N PHE A 236 11.87 -8.26 -5.83
CA PHE A 236 12.13 -6.86 -6.15
C PHE A 236 12.09 -5.95 -4.93
N ILE A 237 11.46 -6.38 -3.82
CA ILE A 237 11.51 -5.63 -2.56
C ILE A 237 12.97 -5.42 -2.14
N GLY A 238 13.34 -4.15 -1.94
CA GLY A 238 14.70 -3.74 -1.59
C GLY A 238 15.68 -3.62 -2.75
N LYS A 239 15.29 -3.97 -3.98
CA LYS A 239 16.13 -3.80 -5.19
C LYS A 239 15.83 -2.52 -5.96
N ILE A 240 14.64 -1.97 -5.78
CA ILE A 240 14.20 -0.74 -6.43
C ILE A 240 14.63 0.43 -5.55
N ASN A 241 15.25 1.44 -6.15
CA ASN A 241 15.69 2.63 -5.41
C ASN A 241 14.53 3.62 -5.20
N LYS A 242 13.49 3.18 -4.47
CA LYS A 242 12.38 4.01 -3.98
C LYS A 242 11.94 3.52 -2.61
N PRO A 243 11.46 4.41 -1.73
CA PRO A 243 10.86 4.00 -0.46
C PRO A 243 9.76 2.97 -0.70
N THR A 244 9.77 1.88 0.03
CA THR A 244 8.87 0.74 -0.19
C THR A 244 8.25 0.28 1.12
N ILE A 245 6.92 0.11 1.14
CA ILE A 245 6.21 -0.63 2.18
C ILE A 245 5.79 -2.00 1.67
N VAL A 246 5.71 -2.98 2.57
CA VAL A 246 5.35 -4.37 2.23
C VAL A 246 3.90 -4.64 2.64
N GLU A 247 3.07 -5.11 1.68
CA GLU A 247 1.69 -5.52 1.93
C GLU A 247 1.66 -7.00 2.35
N PHE A 248 1.14 -7.26 3.57
CA PHE A 248 0.95 -8.60 4.11
C PHE A 248 -0.52 -9.02 4.07
N ASP A 249 -0.78 -10.23 3.62
CA ASP A 249 -2.10 -10.86 3.70
C ASP A 249 -2.32 -11.56 5.05
N THR A 250 -2.37 -10.78 6.12
CA THR A 250 -2.80 -11.29 7.43
C THR A 250 -4.27 -11.70 7.45
N GLY A 251 -5.06 -11.25 6.47
CA GLY A 251 -6.46 -11.66 6.24
C GLY A 251 -6.64 -13.07 5.69
N ASN A 252 -5.53 -13.75 5.32
CA ASN A 252 -5.52 -15.15 4.87
C ASN A 252 -6.43 -15.42 3.66
N GLU A 253 -6.33 -14.61 2.61
CA GLU A 253 -7.19 -14.65 1.41
C GLU A 253 -7.33 -16.06 0.81
N TYR A 254 -6.22 -16.78 0.71
CA TYR A 254 -6.17 -18.13 0.15
C TYR A 254 -5.99 -19.22 1.20
N ASN A 255 -6.07 -18.87 2.49
CA ASN A 255 -5.76 -19.80 3.58
C ASN A 255 -6.70 -19.60 4.77
N GLY A 256 -8.00 -19.80 4.53
CA GLY A 256 -9.04 -19.69 5.55
C GLY A 256 -9.86 -18.41 5.51
N GLN A 257 -9.51 -17.45 4.67
CA GLN A 257 -10.26 -16.22 4.35
C GLN A 257 -10.68 -15.40 5.59
N GLY A 258 -9.84 -15.38 6.62
CA GLY A 258 -10.15 -14.73 7.89
C GLY A 258 -11.24 -15.42 8.74
N VAL A 259 -11.92 -16.44 8.21
CA VAL A 259 -12.99 -17.19 8.87
C VAL A 259 -12.43 -18.35 9.68
N ILE A 260 -11.52 -19.12 9.08
CA ILE A 260 -10.86 -20.24 9.75
C ILE A 260 -9.62 -19.71 10.47
N ALA A 261 -9.42 -20.15 11.71
CA ALA A 261 -8.20 -19.83 12.44
C ALA A 261 -6.98 -20.40 11.69
N ASN A 262 -6.17 -19.52 11.15
CA ASN A 262 -4.89 -19.83 10.54
C ASN A 262 -3.80 -19.07 11.31
N THR A 263 -3.46 -19.58 12.45
CA THR A 263 -2.52 -18.96 13.40
C THR A 263 -1.09 -19.39 13.08
N TRP A 264 -0.55 -18.84 12.00
CA TRP A 264 0.82 -19.15 11.55
C TRP A 264 1.75 -17.92 11.61
N PRO A 265 2.08 -17.44 12.82
CA PRO A 265 2.93 -16.26 13.01
C PRO A 265 4.35 -16.44 12.46
N GLU A 266 4.87 -17.69 12.40
CA GLU A 266 6.19 -17.99 11.84
C GLU A 266 6.32 -17.53 10.39
N TYR A 267 5.27 -17.71 9.60
CA TYR A 267 5.23 -17.30 8.21
C TYR A 267 5.42 -15.79 8.08
N VAL A 268 4.64 -15.02 8.82
CA VAL A 268 4.67 -13.57 8.82
C VAL A 268 6.00 -13.04 9.37
N THR A 269 6.43 -13.55 10.53
CA THR A 269 7.67 -13.16 11.20
C THR A 269 8.88 -13.39 10.30
N LYS A 270 8.99 -14.59 9.72
CA LYS A 270 10.12 -14.96 8.85
C LYS A 270 10.22 -14.05 7.62
N ARG A 271 9.10 -13.71 6.98
CA ARG A 271 9.08 -12.79 5.83
C ARG A 271 9.44 -11.38 6.25
N TRP A 272 8.81 -10.88 7.32
CA TRP A 272 9.05 -9.51 7.76
C TRP A 272 10.49 -9.30 8.23
N THR A 273 11.07 -10.22 8.98
CA THR A 273 12.47 -10.11 9.42
C THR A 273 13.48 -10.19 8.28
N ASP A 274 13.11 -10.77 7.15
CA ASP A 274 13.91 -10.69 5.92
C ASP A 274 13.72 -9.32 5.23
N PHE A 275 12.48 -8.86 5.07
CA PHE A 275 12.20 -7.59 4.37
C PHE A 275 12.73 -6.37 5.09
N ILE A 276 12.59 -6.28 6.42
CA ILE A 276 13.03 -5.11 7.20
C ILE A 276 14.53 -4.83 7.08
N LYS A 277 15.32 -5.87 6.76
CA LYS A 277 16.78 -5.78 6.55
C LYS A 277 17.13 -5.31 5.13
N ARG A 278 16.18 -5.22 4.22
CA ARG A 278 16.43 -4.86 2.82
C ARG A 278 16.48 -3.34 2.64
N PRO A 279 17.31 -2.85 1.71
CA PRO A 279 17.37 -1.41 1.42
C PRO A 279 16.01 -0.84 1.02
N ASN A 280 15.76 0.42 1.37
CA ASN A 280 14.56 1.18 1.01
C ASN A 280 13.23 0.64 1.57
N VAL A 281 13.21 -0.43 2.35
CA VAL A 281 12.02 -0.87 3.07
C VAL A 281 11.81 0.06 4.27
N ILE A 282 10.69 0.80 4.25
CA ILE A 282 10.37 1.81 5.25
C ILE A 282 9.17 1.43 6.12
N GLY A 283 8.55 0.29 5.86
CA GLY A 283 7.39 -0.14 6.64
C GLY A 283 6.61 -1.29 6.04
N TYR A 284 5.48 -1.55 6.67
CA TYR A 284 4.53 -2.56 6.22
C TYR A 284 3.10 -2.06 6.33
N VAL A 285 2.20 -2.73 5.62
CA VAL A 285 0.76 -2.68 5.81
C VAL A 285 0.19 -4.10 5.89
N ALA A 286 -0.71 -4.33 6.84
CA ALA A 286 -1.32 -5.62 7.09
C ALA A 286 -2.84 -5.55 6.89
N ARG A 287 -3.43 -6.53 6.21
CA ARG A 287 -4.87 -6.63 6.07
C ARG A 287 -5.50 -7.04 7.40
N THR A 288 -6.52 -6.33 7.86
CA THR A 288 -7.17 -6.55 9.15
C THR A 288 -8.48 -7.32 9.06
N ASP A 289 -8.92 -7.59 7.85
CA ASP A 289 -10.14 -8.33 7.53
C ASP A 289 -10.02 -8.95 6.13
N ARG A 290 -11.06 -9.66 5.70
CA ARG A 290 -11.19 -10.13 4.33
C ARG A 290 -12.59 -9.82 3.75
N TYR A 291 -13.65 -10.06 4.53
CA TYR A 291 -15.04 -9.83 4.15
C TYR A 291 -15.80 -9.20 5.32
N GLY A 292 -17.02 -8.70 5.08
CA GLY A 292 -17.84 -8.01 6.08
C GLY A 292 -18.14 -8.78 7.37
N THR A 293 -17.96 -10.11 7.37
CA THR A 293 -18.13 -10.97 8.55
C THR A 293 -16.83 -11.29 9.27
N THR A 294 -15.69 -10.84 8.75
CA THR A 294 -14.37 -11.16 9.30
C THR A 294 -13.68 -9.93 9.84
N LYS A 295 -13.02 -10.07 10.97
CA LYS A 295 -12.03 -9.13 11.51
C LYS A 295 -10.95 -9.93 12.22
N LEU A 296 -9.71 -9.45 12.17
CA LEU A 296 -8.61 -10.12 12.86
C LEU A 296 -8.57 -9.72 14.33
N VAL A 297 -8.76 -8.45 14.62
CA VAL A 297 -8.84 -7.92 16.00
C VAL A 297 -9.94 -8.66 16.78
N ASP A 298 -9.65 -9.09 17.98
CA ASP A 298 -10.51 -9.96 18.84
C ASP A 298 -10.81 -11.34 18.25
N SER A 299 -9.97 -11.84 17.35
CA SER A 299 -10.08 -13.21 16.80
C SER A 299 -8.81 -14.01 17.01
N ALA A 300 -8.87 -15.33 16.72
CA ALA A 300 -7.67 -16.17 16.78
C ALA A 300 -6.58 -15.72 15.77
N ASN A 301 -6.97 -15.08 14.67
CA ASN A 301 -6.05 -14.62 13.64
C ASN A 301 -5.33 -13.29 14.02
N GLU A 302 -5.71 -12.66 15.11
CA GLU A 302 -5.04 -11.46 15.63
C GLU A 302 -3.56 -11.70 15.93
N ILE A 303 -3.18 -12.95 16.19
CA ILE A 303 -1.78 -13.35 16.38
C ILE A 303 -0.88 -12.92 15.20
N LEU A 304 -1.42 -12.83 13.98
CA LEU A 304 -0.66 -12.43 12.80
C LEU A 304 -0.31 -10.93 12.83
N LEU A 305 -1.25 -10.10 13.30
CA LEU A 305 -1.00 -8.66 13.52
C LEU A 305 0.00 -8.47 14.66
N TYR A 306 -0.14 -9.27 15.72
CA TYR A 306 0.77 -9.25 16.85
C TYR A 306 2.18 -9.69 16.45
N ALA A 307 2.29 -10.70 15.58
CA ALA A 307 3.57 -11.17 15.03
C ALA A 307 4.32 -10.05 14.28
N LEU A 308 3.62 -9.27 13.44
CA LEU A 308 4.21 -8.11 12.76
C LEU A 308 4.70 -7.06 13.74
N LYS A 309 3.87 -6.71 14.74
CA LYS A 309 4.26 -5.77 15.79
C LYS A 309 5.54 -6.23 16.50
N ARG A 310 5.53 -7.48 17.01
CA ARG A 310 6.65 -8.01 17.80
C ARG A 310 7.93 -8.19 17.00
N SER A 311 7.83 -8.65 15.76
CA SER A 311 9.00 -8.78 14.87
C SER A 311 9.52 -7.45 14.35
N THR A 312 8.70 -6.40 14.37
CA THR A 312 9.15 -5.03 14.13
C THR A 312 9.92 -4.49 15.34
N GLU A 313 9.42 -4.71 16.54
CA GLU A 313 10.08 -4.29 17.80
C GLU A 313 11.38 -5.08 18.06
N ASN A 314 11.41 -6.35 17.68
CA ASN A 314 12.55 -7.24 17.82
C ASN A 314 12.67 -8.17 16.61
N PRO A 315 13.47 -7.84 15.59
CA PRO A 315 13.68 -8.67 14.40
C PRO A 315 14.27 -10.06 14.65
N GLU A 316 14.81 -10.30 15.82
CA GLU A 316 15.38 -11.61 16.23
C GLU A 316 14.41 -12.42 17.11
N ILE A 317 13.15 -11.98 17.24
CA ILE A 317 12.14 -12.70 18.05
C ILE A 317 11.87 -14.08 17.46
N LEU A 318 11.82 -15.09 18.35
CA LEU A 318 11.43 -16.45 17.96
C LEU A 318 9.91 -16.60 17.96
N PRO A 319 9.35 -17.41 17.03
CA PRO A 319 7.90 -17.65 16.96
C PRO A 319 7.29 -18.12 18.28
N ASP A 320 7.95 -19.01 19.00
CA ASP A 320 7.47 -19.50 20.31
C ASP A 320 7.25 -18.36 21.31
N GLN A 321 8.09 -17.33 21.28
CA GLN A 321 7.93 -16.16 22.15
C GLN A 321 6.71 -15.31 21.78
N ILE A 322 6.23 -15.40 20.53
CA ILE A 322 5.01 -14.72 20.09
C ILE A 322 3.79 -15.43 20.67
N TYR A 323 3.77 -16.78 20.65
CA TYR A 323 2.69 -17.56 21.24
C TYR A 323 2.61 -17.37 22.77
N ASP A 324 3.74 -17.43 23.46
CA ASP A 324 3.79 -17.25 24.90
C ASP A 324 3.26 -15.89 25.35
N CYS A 325 3.65 -14.83 24.68
CA CYS A 325 3.18 -13.47 25.00
C CYS A 325 1.65 -13.34 24.89
N LEU A 326 1.04 -13.91 23.85
CA LEU A 326 -0.41 -13.85 23.65
C LEU A 326 -1.17 -14.66 24.72
N LEU A 327 -0.65 -15.82 25.10
CA LEU A 327 -1.24 -16.65 26.17
C LEU A 327 -1.25 -15.91 27.52
N TYR A 328 -0.24 -15.09 27.80
CA TYR A 328 -0.13 -14.35 29.08
C TYR A 328 -0.83 -12.99 29.08
N THR A 329 -1.06 -12.38 27.90
CA THR A 329 -1.65 -11.03 27.79
C THR A 329 -3.13 -11.04 27.43
N SER A 330 -3.64 -12.11 26.82
CA SER A 330 -5.07 -12.27 26.54
C SER A 330 -5.80 -12.82 27.77
N PRO A 331 -6.92 -12.22 28.20
CA PRO A 331 -7.75 -12.81 29.23
C PRO A 331 -8.18 -14.22 28.78
N SER A 332 -8.04 -15.20 29.65
CA SER A 332 -8.52 -16.54 29.39
C SER A 332 -9.99 -16.52 28.94
N PRO A 333 -10.40 -17.36 27.97
CA PRO A 333 -11.82 -17.50 27.63
C PRO A 333 -12.73 -17.82 28.84
N ARG A 334 -12.12 -18.20 29.97
CA ARG A 334 -12.83 -18.41 31.25
C ARG A 334 -13.02 -17.12 32.06
N ASP A 335 -12.34 -16.05 31.69
CA ASP A 335 -12.37 -14.77 32.40
C ASP A 335 -13.24 -13.73 31.67
N ARG A 336 -13.91 -14.12 30.57
CA ARG A 336 -14.87 -13.33 29.81
C ARG A 336 -16.31 -13.70 30.09
#